data_069e1b24ef88a5e1db9a6be72b8d0fd8
#
_entry.id   069e1b24ef88a5e1db9a6be72b8d0fd8
#
_cell.length_a   1.000
_cell.length_b   1.000
_cell.length_c   1.000
_cell.angle_alpha   90.00
_cell.angle_beta   90.00
_cell.angle_gamma   90.00
#
_symmetry.space_group_name_H-M   'P 1'
#
loop_
_entity.id
_entity.type
_entity.pdbx_description
1 polymer ?
#
loop_
_entity_poly.entity_id
_entity_poly.type
_entity_poly.pdbx_seq_one_letter_code
_entity_poly.pdbx_strand_id
1 'polypeptide(L)' 'MSKQKEQYVWLLITTDKYELPLAIADTAVELAGMLGVSPHSVSSYYSKYTTGKQKNCKYRKVKIN' A
#
# COMPACT_ATOMS: atom_id res chain seq x y z
N MET A 1 27.04 -10.91 -10.05
CA MET A 1 25.95 -10.45 -10.60
C MET A 1 25.01 -9.90 -9.64
N SER A 2 24.39 -8.99 -9.95
CA SER A 2 23.50 -8.47 -9.05
C SER A 2 22.14 -8.71 -9.50
N LYS A 3 21.35 -9.10 -8.58
CA LYS A 3 20.00 -9.22 -8.81
C LYS A 3 19.38 -7.90 -8.61
N GLN A 4 18.58 -7.50 -9.53
CA GLN A 4 17.84 -6.30 -9.33
C GLN A 4 16.80 -6.52 -8.27
N LYS A 5 16.75 -5.65 -7.31
CA LYS A 5 15.71 -5.72 -6.32
C LYS A 5 14.41 -5.24 -6.91
N GLU A 6 13.36 -5.93 -6.59
CA GLU A 6 12.03 -5.48 -6.95
C GLU A 6 11.68 -4.27 -6.13
N GLN A 7 11.15 -3.26 -6.79
CA GLN A 7 10.76 -2.04 -6.12
C GLN A 7 9.27 -1.87 -6.18
N TYR A 8 8.72 -1.45 -5.06
CA TYR A 8 7.29 -1.23 -4.92
C TYR A 8 7.05 0.12 -4.32
N VAL A 9 5.90 0.68 -4.62
CA VAL A 9 5.43 1.87 -3.93
C VAL A 9 4.11 1.55 -3.29
N TRP A 10 3.79 2.25 -2.22
CA TRP A 10 2.54 2.11 -1.52
C TRP A 10 1.68 3.31 -1.84
N LEU A 11 0.42 3.07 -2.11
CA LEU A 11 -0.53 4.11 -2.46
C LEU A 11 -1.67 4.15 -1.45
N LEU A 12 -2.09 5.36 -1.15
CA LEU A 12 -3.38 5.56 -0.50
C LEU A 12 -4.34 5.97 -1.60
N ILE A 13 -5.43 5.26 -1.75
CA ILE A 13 -6.38 5.52 -2.83
C ILE A 13 -7.76 5.78 -2.26
N THR A 14 -8.62 6.37 -3.09
CA THR A 14 -10.02 6.49 -2.74
C THR A 14 -10.65 5.10 -2.77
N THR A 15 -11.69 4.91 -1.97
CA THR A 15 -12.34 3.59 -1.89
C THR A 15 -13.55 3.49 -2.78
N ASP A 16 -13.69 4.41 -3.72
CA ASP A 16 -14.77 4.34 -4.70
C ASP A 16 -14.28 3.59 -5.94
N LYS A 17 -15.13 3.58 -6.97
CA LYS A 17 -14.81 2.84 -8.17
C LYS A 17 -13.65 3.42 -8.96
N TYR A 18 -13.27 4.66 -8.69
CA TYR A 18 -12.20 5.31 -9.43
C TYR A 18 -10.81 4.97 -8.87
N GLU A 19 -10.73 4.66 -7.59
CA GLU A 19 -9.47 4.30 -6.94
C GLU A 19 -8.36 5.30 -7.24
N LEU A 20 -8.68 6.58 -7.06
CA LEU A 20 -7.73 7.64 -7.37
C LEU A 20 -6.64 7.71 -6.31
N PRO A 21 -5.37 7.90 -6.71
CA PRO A 21 -4.31 7.99 -5.72
C PRO A 21 -4.38 9.30 -4.95
N LEU A 22 -4.33 9.18 -3.62
CA LEU A 22 -4.35 10.33 -2.73
C LEU A 22 -2.97 10.62 -2.15
N ALA A 23 -2.15 9.59 -2.03
CA ALA A 23 -0.80 9.73 -1.52
C ALA A 23 0.05 8.57 -2.02
N ILE A 24 1.35 8.79 -2.10
CA ILE A 24 2.27 7.75 -2.55
C ILE A 24 3.48 7.76 -1.63
N ALA A 25 4.00 6.58 -1.33
CA ALA A 25 5.16 6.46 -0.47
C ALA A 25 5.98 5.25 -0.89
N ASP A 26 7.27 5.28 -0.63
CA ASP A 26 8.15 4.18 -1.00
C ASP A 26 7.99 2.97 -0.10
N THR A 27 7.55 3.17 1.13
CA THR A 27 7.40 2.07 2.08
C THR A 27 6.11 2.24 2.86
N ALA A 28 5.68 1.12 3.46
CA ALA A 28 4.52 1.16 4.33
C ALA A 28 4.76 2.05 5.55
N VAL A 29 6.00 2.10 6.01
CA VAL A 29 6.36 2.96 7.15
C VAL A 29 6.12 4.42 6.81
N GLU A 30 6.55 4.82 5.62
CA GLU A 30 6.38 6.20 5.19
C GLU A 30 4.90 6.53 5.01
N LEU A 31 4.17 5.63 4.39
CA LEU A 31 2.75 5.87 4.19
C LEU A 31 2.02 5.98 5.53
N ALA A 32 2.36 5.10 6.46
CA ALA A 32 1.76 5.15 7.79
C ALA A 32 2.06 6.46 8.49
N GLY A 33 3.28 6.96 8.31
CA GLY A 33 3.67 8.25 8.89
C GLY A 33 2.84 9.40 8.34
N MET A 34 2.56 9.38 7.05
CA MET A 34 1.71 10.38 6.43
C MET A 34 0.30 10.36 6.97
N LEU A 35 -0.17 9.18 7.33
CA LEU A 35 -1.56 9.02 7.77
C LEU A 35 -1.72 9.09 9.28
N GLY A 36 -0.62 9.05 10.02
CA GLY A 36 -0.68 9.05 11.46
C GLY A 36 -1.14 7.73 12.05
N VAL A 37 -0.86 6.63 11.34
CA VAL A 37 -1.21 5.29 11.83
C VAL A 37 0.06 4.46 11.93
N SER A 38 -0.03 3.27 12.52
CA SER A 38 1.13 2.43 12.65
C SER A 38 1.44 1.72 11.34
N PRO A 39 2.71 1.45 11.04
CA PRO A 39 3.06 0.71 9.83
C PRO A 39 2.44 -0.68 9.80
N HIS A 40 2.30 -1.29 10.95
CA HIS A 40 1.69 -2.61 11.04
C HIS A 40 0.24 -2.58 10.56
N SER A 41 -0.47 -1.50 10.86
CA SER A 41 -1.86 -1.37 10.40
C SER A 41 -1.94 -1.34 8.88
N VAL A 42 -1.06 -0.61 8.23
CA VAL A 42 -1.05 -0.54 6.76
C VAL A 42 -0.81 -1.91 6.18
N SER A 43 0.24 -2.59 6.63
CA SER A 43 0.58 -3.91 6.11
C SER A 43 -0.51 -4.93 6.40
N SER A 44 -1.08 -4.89 7.59
CA SER A 44 -2.10 -5.84 7.99
C SER A 44 -3.37 -5.68 7.15
N TYR A 45 -3.80 -4.45 6.93
CA TYR A 45 -4.97 -4.20 6.10
C TYR A 45 -4.75 -4.71 4.69
N TYR A 46 -3.59 -4.42 4.12
CA TYR A 46 -3.31 -4.85 2.76
C TYR A 46 -3.25 -6.36 2.67
N SER A 47 -2.64 -7.01 3.67
CA SER A 47 -2.55 -8.45 3.70
C SER A 47 -3.94 -9.09 3.75
N LYS A 48 -4.83 -8.57 4.57
CA LYS A 48 -6.19 -9.08 4.63
C LYS A 48 -6.92 -8.90 3.31
N TYR A 49 -6.66 -7.78 2.65
CA TYR A 49 -7.28 -7.52 1.36
C TYR A 49 -6.81 -8.53 0.31
N THR A 50 -5.51 -8.79 0.24
CA THR A 50 -4.97 -9.69 -0.77
C THR A 50 -5.34 -11.15 -0.51
N THR A 51 -5.62 -11.51 0.72
CA THR A 51 -6.03 -12.88 1.04
C THR A 51 -7.55 -13.06 0.98
N GLY A 52 -8.27 -12.01 0.62
CA GLY A 52 -9.71 -12.09 0.45
C GLY A 52 -10.52 -11.94 1.71
N LYS A 53 -9.88 -11.67 2.84
CA LYS A 53 -10.59 -11.51 4.10
C LYS A 53 -11.26 -10.15 4.22
N GLN A 54 -10.86 -9.21 3.36
CA GLN A 54 -11.40 -7.87 3.40
C GLN A 54 -11.69 -7.44 1.98
N LYS A 55 -12.89 -6.93 1.75
CA LYS A 55 -13.30 -6.58 0.40
C LYS A 55 -12.76 -5.25 -0.06
N ASN A 56 -12.61 -4.31 0.87
CA ASN A 56 -12.16 -2.97 0.53
C ASN A 56 -10.91 -2.62 1.30
N CYS A 57 -9.97 -1.99 0.63
CA CYS A 57 -8.75 -1.55 1.27
C CYS A 57 -8.30 -0.29 0.56
N LYS A 58 -7.97 0.73 1.33
CA LYS A 58 -7.53 2.00 0.74
C LYS A 58 -6.05 2.00 0.43
N TYR A 59 -5.37 0.90 0.67
CA TYR A 59 -3.95 0.79 0.40
C TYR A 59 -3.71 -0.09 -0.80
N ARG A 60 -2.72 0.27 -1.61
CA ARG A 60 -2.31 -0.55 -2.74
C ARG A 60 -0.79 -0.60 -2.78
N LYS A 61 -0.27 -1.72 -3.20
CA LYS A 61 1.17 -1.91 -3.37
C LYS A 61 1.41 -2.19 -4.83
N VAL A 62 2.17 -1.33 -5.48
CA VAL A 62 2.38 -1.41 -6.93
C VAL A 62 3.84 -1.62 -7.21
N LYS A 63 4.13 -2.58 -8.08
CA LYS A 63 5.49 -2.84 -8.50
C LYS A 63 5.87 -1.87 -9.59
N ILE A 64 6.99 -1.17 -9.42
CA ILE A 64 7.42 -0.15 -10.37
C ILE A 64 8.68 -0.55 -11.11
N ASN A 65 9.20 -1.73 -10.85
CA ASN A 65 10.43 -2.16 -11.52
C ASN A 65 10.31 -3.61 -11.94
#